data_f0b2c4f2384ab2979ec28b9a0b43209d
#
_entry.id   f0b2c4f2384ab2979ec28b9a0b43209d
#
_cell.length_a   1.000
_cell.length_b   1.000
_cell.length_c   1.000
_cell.angle_alpha   90.00
_cell.angle_beta   90.00
_cell.angle_gamma   90.00
#
_symmetry.space_group_name_H-M   'P 1'
#
loop_
_entity.id
_entity.type
_entity.pdbx_description
1 polymer ?
#
loop_
_entity_poly.entity_id
_entity_poly.type
_entity_poly.pdbx_seq_one_letter_code
_entity_poly.pdbx_strand_id
1 'polypeptide(L)'
;NNKYAGIANRKLLNRISKLEKRIYEYTKEELGFDKIDFKFNISSPAQIGEVFNKMGIHSSVRTSTGVEAWNEAVLVQVNHPLAGLIRQYRTLQKYNSTYIEPYLDMPILHTGFKNWGTVTGRLSSSNPNLQNIPRDVIYVNDRELTTEDIEEVRGRIAALVSSKGGDTSLQLTDESIEAWSFLGGDKFDKSDKNQVAIRHLFVPRKDYNMVAYDYSQMEVR
;
A
#
# COMPACT_ATOMS: atom_id res chain seq x y z
N ASN A 1 18.42 -9.99 -5.67
CA ASN A 1 18.62 -9.22 -6.93
C ASN A 1 18.80 -7.74 -6.62
N ASN A 2 19.96 -7.35 -6.09
CA ASN A 2 20.23 -5.98 -5.62
C ASN A 2 20.11 -4.94 -6.75
N LYS A 3 20.48 -5.30 -7.99
CA LYS A 3 20.31 -4.39 -9.13
C LYS A 3 18.83 -4.04 -9.36
N TYR A 4 17.96 -5.05 -9.32
CA TYR A 4 16.52 -4.82 -9.45
C TYR A 4 15.95 -4.06 -8.25
N ALA A 5 16.40 -4.37 -7.02
CA ALA A 5 16.03 -3.66 -5.81
C ALA A 5 16.33 -2.16 -5.90
N GLY A 6 17.53 -1.79 -6.34
CA GLY A 6 17.92 -0.38 -6.54
C GLY A 6 17.08 0.34 -7.59
N ILE A 7 16.71 -0.35 -8.68
CA ILE A 7 15.81 0.22 -9.70
C ILE A 7 14.41 0.42 -9.13
N ALA A 8 13.86 -0.58 -8.44
CA ALA A 8 12.54 -0.55 -7.83
C ALA A 8 12.44 0.58 -6.79
N ASN A 9 13.43 0.66 -5.89
CA ASN A 9 13.52 1.73 -4.88
C ASN A 9 13.45 3.12 -5.51
N ARG A 10 14.29 3.36 -6.53
CA ARG A 10 14.34 4.66 -7.21
C ARG A 10 13.01 5.01 -7.88
N LYS A 11 12.36 4.04 -8.52
CA LYS A 11 11.06 4.23 -9.15
C LYS A 11 9.98 4.59 -8.11
N LEU A 12 9.92 3.86 -7.00
CA LEU A 12 8.95 4.13 -5.95
C LEU A 12 9.19 5.48 -5.28
N LEU A 13 10.44 5.81 -4.94
CA LEU A 13 10.78 7.11 -4.35
C LEU A 13 10.39 8.28 -5.26
N ASN A 14 10.60 8.16 -6.57
CA ASN A 14 10.14 9.17 -7.53
C ASN A 14 8.62 9.32 -7.52
N ARG A 15 7.87 8.22 -7.49
CA ARG A 15 6.40 8.27 -7.40
C ARG A 15 5.94 8.89 -6.08
N ILE A 16 6.52 8.48 -4.97
CA ILE A 16 6.24 9.01 -3.63
C ILE A 16 6.47 10.52 -3.59
N SER A 17 7.60 11.01 -4.12
CA SER A 17 7.91 12.44 -4.17
C SER A 17 6.92 13.24 -5.03
N LYS A 18 6.46 12.68 -6.16
CA LYS A 18 5.42 13.31 -6.99
C LYS A 18 4.09 13.39 -6.25
N LEU A 19 3.68 12.32 -5.57
CA LEU A 19 2.45 12.29 -4.79
C LEU A 19 2.51 13.28 -3.62
N GLU A 20 3.65 13.35 -2.94
CA GLU A 20 3.86 14.30 -1.84
C GLU A 20 3.64 15.74 -2.30
N LYS A 21 4.26 16.14 -3.42
CA LYS A 21 4.06 17.46 -4.00
C LYS A 21 2.59 17.71 -4.35
N ARG A 22 1.95 16.76 -5.04
CA ARG A 22 0.53 16.86 -5.43
C ARG A 22 -0.38 17.00 -4.22
N ILE A 23 -0.12 16.27 -3.13
CA ILE A 23 -0.87 16.36 -1.87
C ILE A 23 -0.75 17.77 -1.27
N TYR A 24 0.46 18.33 -1.20
CA TYR A 24 0.64 19.67 -0.65
C TYR A 24 0.05 20.76 -1.53
N GLU A 25 0.20 20.67 -2.86
CA GLU A 25 -0.41 21.60 -3.82
C GLU A 25 -1.93 21.57 -3.68
N TYR A 26 -2.54 20.38 -3.71
CA TYR A 26 -3.98 20.21 -3.55
C TYR A 26 -4.50 20.78 -2.22
N THR A 27 -3.78 20.50 -1.12
CA THR A 27 -4.15 20.99 0.20
C THR A 27 -4.07 22.52 0.28
N LYS A 28 -3.09 23.14 -0.38
CA LYS A 28 -2.97 24.60 -0.46
C LYS A 28 -4.12 25.22 -1.24
N GLU A 29 -4.47 24.66 -2.37
CA GLU A 29 -5.58 25.12 -3.22
C GLU A 29 -6.91 25.07 -2.47
N GLU A 30 -7.22 23.93 -1.84
CA GLU A 30 -8.49 23.74 -1.10
C GLU A 30 -8.61 24.62 0.15
N LEU A 31 -7.54 24.84 0.88
CA LEU A 31 -7.55 25.63 2.12
C LEU A 31 -7.24 27.11 1.90
N GLY A 32 -6.94 27.54 0.66
CA GLY A 32 -6.67 28.94 0.32
C GLY A 32 -5.40 29.51 0.96
N PHE A 33 -4.41 28.67 1.26
CA PHE A 33 -3.15 29.10 1.87
C PHE A 33 -2.13 29.58 0.84
N ASP A 34 -2.24 30.83 0.40
CA ASP A 34 -1.32 31.42 -0.61
C ASP A 34 0.11 31.66 -0.09
N LYS A 35 0.38 31.63 1.21
CA LYS A 35 1.63 32.18 1.75
C LYS A 35 2.31 31.42 2.89
N ILE A 36 1.82 30.25 3.30
CA ILE A 36 2.43 29.51 4.39
C ILE A 36 2.99 28.21 3.86
N ASP A 37 4.24 27.95 4.22
CA ASP A 37 4.90 26.65 4.04
C ASP A 37 4.22 25.60 4.95
N PHE A 38 2.92 25.31 4.62
CA PHE A 38 2.09 24.39 5.37
C PHE A 38 2.54 22.96 5.02
N LYS A 39 3.51 22.50 5.74
CA LYS A 39 3.94 21.10 5.68
C LYS A 39 3.34 20.35 6.86
N PHE A 40 2.66 19.27 6.54
CA PHE A 40 2.17 18.31 7.53
C PHE A 40 2.73 16.93 7.24
N ASN A 41 2.82 16.09 8.25
CA ASN A 41 3.25 14.71 8.03
C ASN A 41 2.10 13.88 7.49
N ILE A 42 2.16 13.53 6.19
CA ILE A 42 1.15 12.73 5.48
C ILE A 42 0.98 11.33 6.11
N SER A 43 1.98 10.83 6.82
CA SER A 43 1.90 9.56 7.53
C SER A 43 1.21 9.68 8.90
N SER A 44 1.07 10.89 9.46
CA SER A 44 0.45 11.12 10.77
C SER A 44 -1.08 11.17 10.68
N PRO A 45 -1.82 10.22 11.30
CA PRO A 45 -3.28 10.28 11.31
C PRO A 45 -3.83 11.56 11.97
N ALA A 46 -3.18 12.06 13.01
CA ALA A 46 -3.61 13.26 13.71
C ALA A 46 -3.53 14.51 12.82
N GLN A 47 -2.39 14.71 12.13
CA GLN A 47 -2.21 15.87 11.25
C GLN A 47 -3.10 15.79 10.00
N ILE A 48 -3.34 14.60 9.48
CA ILE A 48 -4.32 14.41 8.42
C ILE A 48 -5.73 14.75 8.91
N GLY A 49 -6.10 14.35 10.13
CA GLY A 49 -7.36 14.72 10.73
C GLY A 49 -7.52 16.25 10.82
N GLU A 50 -6.48 16.98 11.22
CA GLU A 50 -6.51 18.44 11.23
C GLU A 50 -6.75 19.04 9.85
N VAL A 51 -6.13 18.47 8.79
CA VAL A 51 -6.34 18.91 7.41
C VAL A 51 -7.78 18.69 6.97
N PHE A 52 -8.32 17.47 7.16
CA PHE A 52 -9.70 17.17 6.78
C PHE A 52 -10.72 17.97 7.60
N ASN A 53 -10.49 18.15 8.91
CA ASN A 53 -11.33 18.97 9.75
C ASN A 53 -11.40 20.44 9.29
N LYS A 54 -10.28 21.01 8.82
CA LYS A 54 -10.25 22.35 8.22
C LYS A 54 -11.04 22.42 6.91
N MET A 55 -11.15 21.30 6.18
CA MET A 55 -12.00 21.18 4.98
C MET A 55 -13.47 20.87 5.31
N GLY A 56 -13.83 20.78 6.61
CA GLY A 56 -15.18 20.42 7.05
C GLY A 56 -15.51 18.93 6.92
N ILE A 57 -14.50 18.09 6.72
CA ILE A 57 -14.65 16.63 6.59
C ILE A 57 -14.28 15.98 7.91
N HIS A 58 -15.24 15.25 8.52
CA HIS A 58 -15.07 14.62 9.82
C HIS A 58 -15.20 13.09 9.72
N SER A 59 -14.39 12.38 10.52
CA SER A 59 -14.54 10.93 10.65
C SER A 59 -15.60 10.57 11.68
N SER A 60 -16.52 9.67 11.32
CA SER A 60 -17.48 9.08 12.25
C SER A 60 -16.84 8.04 13.18
N VAL A 61 -15.66 7.52 12.82
CA VAL A 61 -14.96 6.49 13.58
C VAL A 61 -14.03 7.13 14.61
N ARG A 62 -14.08 6.64 15.85
CA ARG A 62 -13.20 7.10 16.94
C ARG A 62 -12.19 6.04 17.32
N THR A 63 -11.01 6.49 17.74
CA THR A 63 -10.00 5.64 18.36
C THR A 63 -10.41 5.27 19.78
N SER A 64 -9.71 4.31 20.40
CA SER A 64 -9.90 3.97 21.83
C SER A 64 -9.71 5.16 22.79
N THR A 65 -9.00 6.20 22.34
CA THR A 65 -8.78 7.45 23.07
C THR A 65 -9.83 8.53 22.77
N GLY A 66 -10.87 8.21 21.96
CA GLY A 66 -11.95 9.13 21.62
C GLY A 66 -11.62 10.15 20.51
N VAL A 67 -10.41 10.11 19.95
CA VAL A 67 -10.02 10.99 18.83
C VAL A 67 -10.52 10.42 17.51
N GLU A 68 -10.79 11.28 16.52
CA GLU A 68 -11.14 10.84 15.17
C GLU A 68 -10.09 9.91 14.56
N ALA A 69 -10.54 8.77 14.06
CA ALA A 69 -9.66 7.83 13.39
C ALA A 69 -9.48 8.22 11.93
N TRP A 70 -8.23 8.18 11.44
CA TRP A 70 -7.87 8.44 10.05
C TRP A 70 -6.96 7.33 9.51
N ASN A 71 -7.41 6.09 9.73
CA ASN A 71 -6.77 4.90 9.20
C ASN A 71 -7.23 4.61 7.76
N GLU A 72 -6.67 3.57 7.16
CA GLU A 72 -6.97 3.18 5.78
C GLU A 72 -8.47 2.91 5.54
N ALA A 73 -9.14 2.23 6.48
CA ALA A 73 -10.57 1.91 6.34
C ALA A 73 -11.47 3.17 6.35
N VAL A 74 -11.08 4.19 7.12
CA VAL A 74 -11.77 5.48 7.15
C VAL A 74 -11.52 6.25 5.86
N LEU A 75 -10.25 6.34 5.44
CA LEU A 75 -9.89 7.08 4.22
C LEU A 75 -10.55 6.49 2.96
N VAL A 76 -10.83 5.20 2.93
CA VAL A 76 -11.62 4.57 1.85
C VAL A 76 -13.02 5.14 1.74
N GLN A 77 -13.62 5.46 2.90
CA GLN A 77 -15.02 5.94 2.98
C GLN A 77 -15.13 7.45 2.73
N VAL A 78 -14.02 8.17 2.77
CA VAL A 78 -14.00 9.61 2.50
C VAL A 78 -14.05 9.84 0.99
N ASN A 79 -15.19 10.35 0.52
CA ASN A 79 -15.36 10.73 -0.89
C ASN A 79 -14.69 12.09 -1.15
N HIS A 80 -13.34 12.08 -1.23
CA HIS A 80 -12.55 13.26 -1.50
C HIS A 80 -11.22 12.88 -2.17
N PRO A 81 -10.80 13.58 -3.24
CA PRO A 81 -9.59 13.24 -4.01
C PRO A 81 -8.32 13.18 -3.14
N LEU A 82 -8.20 14.07 -2.15
CA LEU A 82 -7.07 14.08 -1.22
C LEU A 82 -6.94 12.77 -0.44
N ALA A 83 -8.06 12.14 -0.06
CA ALA A 83 -8.05 10.86 0.65
C ALA A 83 -7.41 9.76 -0.21
N GLY A 84 -7.73 9.74 -1.50
CA GLY A 84 -7.12 8.83 -2.48
C GLY A 84 -5.61 9.04 -2.61
N LEU A 85 -5.17 10.28 -2.75
CA LEU A 85 -3.74 10.62 -2.86
C LEU A 85 -2.95 10.23 -1.60
N ILE A 86 -3.50 10.50 -0.41
CA ILE A 86 -2.89 10.12 0.88
C ILE A 86 -2.76 8.60 1.00
N ARG A 87 -3.77 7.85 0.57
CA ARG A 87 -3.75 6.38 0.58
C ARG A 87 -2.68 5.83 -0.34
N GLN A 88 -2.59 6.34 -1.58
CA GLN A 88 -1.51 5.97 -2.51
C GLN A 88 -0.14 6.23 -1.88
N TYR A 89 0.08 7.42 -1.35
CA TYR A 89 1.33 7.80 -0.71
C TYR A 89 1.70 6.84 0.43
N ARG A 90 0.79 6.60 1.38
CA ARG A 90 1.02 5.71 2.53
C ARG A 90 1.33 4.28 2.11
N THR A 91 0.61 3.77 1.11
CA THR A 91 0.82 2.40 0.63
C THR A 91 2.18 2.25 -0.06
N LEU A 92 2.54 3.18 -0.93
CA LEU A 92 3.84 3.16 -1.61
C LEU A 92 5.00 3.35 -0.62
N GLN A 93 4.84 4.24 0.36
CA GLN A 93 5.80 4.44 1.43
C GLN A 93 6.02 3.16 2.24
N LYS A 94 4.94 2.48 2.63
CA LYS A 94 5.00 1.19 3.30
C LYS A 94 5.69 0.12 2.43
N TYR A 95 5.37 0.07 1.15
CA TYR A 95 5.99 -0.90 0.24
C TYR A 95 7.47 -0.66 0.11
N ASN A 96 7.90 0.59 0.00
CA ASN A 96 9.31 0.93 -0.08
C ASN A 96 10.05 0.61 1.22
N SER A 97 9.59 1.16 2.35
CA SER A 97 10.27 1.06 3.64
C SER A 97 10.25 -0.35 4.24
N THR A 98 9.21 -1.14 3.97
CA THR A 98 9.06 -2.49 4.56
C THR A 98 9.62 -3.58 3.67
N TYR A 99 9.50 -3.43 2.34
CA TYR A 99 9.76 -4.54 1.42
C TYR A 99 10.85 -4.29 0.39
N ILE A 100 11.42 -3.09 0.31
CA ILE A 100 12.50 -2.80 -0.64
C ILE A 100 13.76 -2.30 0.08
N GLU A 101 13.66 -1.22 0.83
CA GLU A 101 14.80 -0.63 1.53
C GLU A 101 15.60 -1.62 2.39
N PRO A 102 14.95 -2.49 3.21
CA PRO A 102 15.70 -3.42 4.06
C PRO A 102 16.54 -4.43 3.27
N TYR A 103 16.24 -4.63 1.98
CA TYR A 103 16.89 -5.64 1.14
C TYR A 103 17.88 -5.08 0.12
N LEU A 104 18.08 -3.75 0.08
CA LEU A 104 18.97 -3.10 -0.90
C LEU A 104 20.39 -3.63 -0.82
N ASP A 105 20.90 -3.79 0.39
CA ASP A 105 22.28 -4.18 0.66
C ASP A 105 22.43 -5.64 1.13
N MET A 106 21.36 -6.43 1.08
CA MET A 106 21.39 -7.84 1.48
C MET A 106 21.63 -8.75 0.26
N PRO A 107 22.84 -9.32 0.10
CA PRO A 107 23.12 -10.24 -1.02
C PRO A 107 22.44 -11.59 -0.84
N ILE A 108 22.25 -12.03 0.39
CA ILE A 108 21.59 -13.30 0.76
C ILE A 108 20.66 -13.03 1.94
N LEU A 109 19.44 -13.56 1.84
CA LEU A 109 18.45 -13.49 2.90
C LEU A 109 18.45 -14.75 3.75
N HIS A 110 18.52 -14.57 5.05
CA HIS A 110 18.34 -15.60 6.04
C HIS A 110 17.21 -15.19 6.98
N THR A 111 16.08 -15.87 6.91
CA THR A 111 14.97 -15.63 7.84
C THR A 111 14.95 -16.68 8.94
N GLY A 112 14.59 -16.26 10.14
CA GLY A 112 14.33 -17.18 11.24
C GLY A 112 12.86 -17.64 11.21
N PHE A 113 12.63 -18.97 11.19
CA PHE A 113 11.30 -19.55 11.35
C PHE A 113 11.05 -19.96 12.79
N LYS A 114 9.85 -19.64 13.31
CA LYS A 114 9.38 -20.03 14.64
C LYS A 114 8.15 -20.93 14.50
N ASN A 115 8.20 -22.11 15.11
CA ASN A 115 7.11 -23.11 15.05
C ASN A 115 5.95 -22.78 15.99
N TRP A 116 6.17 -21.94 17.00
CA TRP A 116 5.21 -21.56 18.04
C TRP A 116 4.94 -20.05 18.11
N GLY A 117 5.18 -19.35 17.00
CA GLY A 117 5.04 -17.89 16.94
C GLY A 117 3.63 -17.37 16.75
N THR A 118 2.65 -18.26 16.53
CA THR A 118 1.24 -17.90 16.27
C THR A 118 0.29 -18.75 17.11
N VAL A 119 -0.86 -18.16 17.47
CA VAL A 119 -1.93 -18.87 18.23
C VAL A 119 -2.53 -20.02 17.42
N THR A 120 -2.48 -19.91 16.08
CA THR A 120 -3.04 -20.91 15.16
C THR A 120 -2.11 -22.06 14.85
N GLY A 121 -0.89 -22.11 15.42
CA GLY A 121 0.12 -23.12 15.11
C GLY A 121 0.82 -22.98 13.76
N ARG A 122 0.53 -21.90 13.02
CA ARG A 122 1.25 -21.61 11.77
C ARG A 122 2.70 -21.22 12.05
N LEU A 123 3.61 -21.55 11.16
CA LEU A 123 4.97 -21.02 11.18
C LEU A 123 4.94 -19.51 11.07
N SER A 124 5.80 -18.83 11.82
CA SER A 124 6.05 -17.40 11.65
C SER A 124 7.49 -17.16 11.21
N SER A 125 7.66 -16.15 10.35
CA SER A 125 8.96 -15.75 9.81
C SER A 125 9.35 -14.39 10.38
N SER A 126 10.61 -14.23 10.77
CA SER A 126 11.12 -12.97 11.34
C SER A 126 12.58 -12.74 10.96
N ASN A 127 12.96 -11.46 10.89
CA ASN A 127 14.32 -10.98 10.62
C ASN A 127 14.97 -11.54 9.33
N PRO A 128 14.41 -11.27 8.16
CA PRO A 128 13.20 -10.54 7.83
C PRO A 128 11.94 -11.43 7.80
N ASN A 129 10.74 -10.81 7.88
CA ASN A 129 9.49 -11.52 7.68
C ASN A 129 9.21 -11.70 6.18
N LEU A 130 9.43 -12.92 5.67
CA LEU A 130 9.22 -13.27 4.26
C LEU A 130 7.79 -13.74 3.94
N GLN A 131 6.95 -13.98 4.95
CA GLN A 131 5.58 -14.48 4.76
C GLN A 131 4.61 -13.37 4.35
N ASN A 132 4.93 -12.11 4.65
CA ASN A 132 4.08 -10.96 4.37
C ASN A 132 4.45 -10.20 3.10
N ILE A 133 5.27 -10.79 2.21
CA ILE A 133 5.67 -10.15 0.97
C ILE A 133 4.46 -10.06 0.03
N PRO A 134 4.06 -8.85 -0.39
CA PRO A 134 2.88 -8.66 -1.24
C PRO A 134 3.07 -9.32 -2.61
N ARG A 135 1.95 -9.76 -3.18
CA ARG A 135 1.90 -10.32 -4.54
C ARG A 135 1.72 -9.24 -5.60
N ASP A 136 1.17 -8.12 -5.19
CA ASP A 136 0.76 -7.07 -6.08
C ASP A 136 1.90 -6.51 -6.92
N VAL A 137 1.60 -6.23 -8.16
CA VAL A 137 2.41 -5.42 -9.04
C VAL A 137 2.05 -3.95 -8.82
N ILE A 138 3.05 -3.11 -8.71
CA ILE A 138 2.91 -1.68 -8.48
C ILE A 138 3.19 -0.95 -9.79
N TYR A 139 2.26 -0.11 -10.22
CA TYR A 139 2.46 0.82 -11.33
C TYR A 139 3.04 2.13 -10.80
N VAL A 140 4.17 2.52 -11.35
CA VAL A 140 4.92 3.72 -10.90
C VAL A 140 4.51 5.01 -11.61
N ASN A 141 3.72 4.92 -12.67
CA ASN A 141 3.07 6.05 -13.34
C ASN A 141 1.56 5.83 -13.38
N ASP A 142 0.81 6.88 -13.66
CA ASP A 142 -0.62 6.79 -13.87
C ASP A 142 -0.91 5.93 -15.11
N ARG A 143 -1.99 5.17 -15.08
CA ARG A 143 -2.47 4.32 -16.17
C ARG A 143 -3.98 4.41 -16.27
N GLU A 144 -4.50 4.21 -17.45
CA GLU A 144 -5.91 3.97 -17.64
C GLU A 144 -6.28 2.58 -17.11
N LEU A 145 -7.38 2.52 -16.38
CA LEU A 145 -7.92 1.27 -15.84
C LEU A 145 -8.79 0.58 -16.87
N THR A 146 -8.56 -0.70 -17.07
CA THR A 146 -9.50 -1.54 -17.83
C THR A 146 -10.71 -1.91 -16.98
N THR A 147 -11.77 -2.41 -17.60
CA THR A 147 -12.96 -2.89 -16.87
C THR A 147 -12.60 -3.99 -15.87
N GLU A 148 -11.67 -4.88 -16.24
CA GLU A 148 -11.18 -5.94 -15.36
C GLU A 148 -10.43 -5.37 -14.15
N ASP A 149 -9.59 -4.34 -14.36
CA ASP A 149 -8.90 -3.64 -13.28
C ASP A 149 -9.89 -3.01 -12.29
N ILE A 150 -10.95 -2.39 -12.80
CA ILE A 150 -11.99 -1.75 -11.98
C ILE A 150 -12.69 -2.78 -11.09
N GLU A 151 -13.08 -3.93 -11.65
CA GLU A 151 -13.72 -5.00 -10.89
C GLU A 151 -12.78 -5.61 -9.84
N GLU A 152 -11.50 -5.80 -10.16
CA GLU A 152 -10.50 -6.27 -9.20
C GLU A 152 -10.31 -5.28 -8.06
N VAL A 153 -10.20 -3.98 -8.37
CA VAL A 153 -10.08 -2.91 -7.36
C VAL A 153 -11.32 -2.87 -6.47
N ARG A 154 -12.51 -2.95 -7.03
CA ARG A 154 -13.77 -3.00 -6.27
C ARG A 154 -13.78 -4.17 -5.29
N GLY A 155 -13.40 -5.36 -5.74
CA GLY A 155 -13.31 -6.55 -4.89
C GLY A 155 -12.31 -6.38 -3.74
N ARG A 156 -11.15 -5.79 -3.99
CA ARG A 156 -10.13 -5.50 -2.96
C ARG A 156 -10.62 -4.50 -1.92
N ILE A 157 -11.28 -3.43 -2.36
CA ILE A 157 -11.83 -2.42 -1.44
C ILE A 157 -12.94 -3.05 -0.59
N ALA A 158 -13.85 -3.81 -1.18
CA ALA A 158 -14.91 -4.50 -0.45
C ALA A 158 -14.34 -5.45 0.62
N ALA A 159 -13.32 -6.25 0.27
CA ALA A 159 -12.64 -7.12 1.22
C ALA A 159 -11.96 -6.35 2.36
N LEU A 160 -11.31 -5.20 2.05
CA LEU A 160 -10.69 -4.35 3.06
C LEU A 160 -11.71 -3.79 4.04
N VAL A 161 -12.81 -3.23 3.53
CA VAL A 161 -13.89 -2.64 4.33
C VAL A 161 -14.54 -3.71 5.21
N SER A 162 -14.86 -4.88 4.64
CA SER A 162 -15.41 -6.01 5.39
C SER A 162 -14.49 -6.50 6.51
N SER A 163 -13.19 -6.61 6.24
CA SER A 163 -12.20 -7.06 7.24
C SER A 163 -12.04 -6.11 8.44
N LYS A 164 -12.48 -4.86 8.29
CA LYS A 164 -12.39 -3.81 9.31
C LYS A 164 -13.73 -3.46 9.94
N GLY A 165 -14.79 -4.24 9.64
CA GLY A 165 -16.14 -4.02 10.18
C GLY A 165 -16.85 -2.79 9.61
N GLY A 166 -16.41 -2.31 8.44
CA GLY A 166 -17.06 -1.19 7.73
C GLY A 166 -18.26 -1.64 6.92
N ASP A 167 -19.08 -0.67 6.53
CA ASP A 167 -20.26 -0.89 5.69
C ASP A 167 -19.85 -1.20 4.24
N THR A 168 -20.16 -2.39 3.78
CA THR A 168 -19.86 -2.86 2.41
C THR A 168 -20.87 -2.34 1.37
N SER A 169 -21.95 -1.68 1.80
CA SER A 169 -22.94 -1.08 0.91
C SER A 169 -22.48 0.27 0.29
N LEU A 170 -21.29 0.74 0.66
CA LEU A 170 -20.73 1.99 0.15
C LEU A 170 -20.58 1.93 -1.37
N GLN A 171 -21.21 2.89 -2.04
CA GLN A 171 -20.97 3.13 -3.45
C GLN A 171 -19.54 3.69 -3.59
N LEU A 172 -18.68 2.89 -4.22
CA LEU A 172 -17.32 3.33 -4.56
C LEU A 172 -17.41 4.35 -5.69
N THR A 173 -16.89 5.53 -5.43
CA THR A 173 -16.78 6.58 -6.45
C THR A 173 -15.63 6.29 -7.41
N ASP A 174 -15.65 6.91 -8.57
CA ASP A 174 -14.56 6.77 -9.56
C ASP A 174 -13.23 7.25 -8.98
N GLU A 175 -13.24 8.30 -8.14
CA GLU A 175 -12.04 8.76 -7.44
C GLU A 175 -11.47 7.71 -6.48
N SER A 176 -12.34 6.97 -5.80
CA SER A 176 -11.91 5.87 -4.92
C SER A 176 -11.28 4.73 -5.71
N ILE A 177 -11.79 4.44 -6.90
CA ILE A 177 -11.26 3.41 -7.80
C ILE A 177 -9.92 3.88 -8.39
N GLU A 178 -9.86 5.11 -8.88
CA GLU A 178 -8.64 5.70 -9.44
C GLU A 178 -7.51 5.75 -8.40
N ALA A 179 -7.84 5.99 -7.14
CA ALA A 179 -6.88 5.97 -6.03
C ALA A 179 -6.16 4.62 -5.84
N TRP A 180 -6.68 3.54 -6.40
CA TRP A 180 -6.08 2.20 -6.39
C TRP A 180 -5.43 1.82 -7.73
N SER A 181 -5.48 2.67 -8.73
CA SER A 181 -4.95 2.42 -10.08
C SER A 181 -3.46 2.05 -10.11
N PHE A 182 -2.72 2.42 -9.06
CA PHE A 182 -1.30 2.09 -8.91
C PHE A 182 -1.04 0.64 -8.50
N LEU A 183 -2.05 -0.11 -8.05
CA LEU A 183 -1.96 -1.54 -7.76
C LEU A 183 -2.54 -2.34 -8.92
N GLY A 184 -1.75 -3.28 -9.42
CA GLY A 184 -2.19 -4.30 -10.36
C GLY A 184 -2.38 -5.65 -9.68
N GLY A 185 -2.83 -6.64 -10.44
CA GLY A 185 -2.85 -8.03 -10.01
C GLY A 185 -1.46 -8.64 -9.83
N ASP A 186 -1.38 -9.94 -9.79
CA ASP A 186 -0.12 -10.67 -9.61
C ASP A 186 0.64 -10.91 -10.93
N LYS A 187 0.10 -10.48 -12.06
CA LYS A 187 0.72 -10.63 -13.39
C LYS A 187 1.76 -9.53 -13.62
N PHE A 188 3.03 -9.89 -13.52
CA PHE A 188 4.15 -8.98 -13.77
C PHE A 188 4.70 -9.16 -15.18
N ASP A 189 4.71 -8.07 -15.94
CA ASP A 189 5.39 -8.01 -17.23
C ASP A 189 6.78 -7.37 -17.09
N LYS A 190 7.83 -8.16 -17.31
CA LYS A 190 9.23 -7.69 -17.24
C LYS A 190 9.57 -6.66 -18.30
N SER A 191 8.84 -6.62 -19.41
CA SER A 191 9.05 -5.66 -20.50
C SER A 191 8.44 -4.29 -20.18
N ASP A 192 7.42 -4.25 -19.32
CA ASP A 192 6.79 -3.00 -18.89
C ASP A 192 7.64 -2.27 -17.86
N LYS A 193 8.29 -1.20 -18.31
CA LYS A 193 9.11 -0.34 -17.44
C LYS A 193 8.29 0.42 -16.39
N ASN A 194 6.97 0.43 -16.52
CA ASN A 194 6.07 1.10 -15.58
C ASN A 194 5.73 0.23 -14.36
N GLN A 195 6.12 -1.02 -14.36
CA GLN A 195 5.81 -1.97 -13.30
C GLN A 195 6.97 -2.19 -12.32
N VAL A 196 6.61 -2.45 -11.06
CA VAL A 196 7.50 -2.96 -10.00
C VAL A 196 6.79 -4.10 -9.28
N ALA A 197 7.42 -5.27 -9.22
CA ALA A 197 6.94 -6.41 -8.46
C ALA A 197 7.93 -6.75 -7.33
N ILE A 198 7.48 -6.64 -6.08
CA ILE A 198 8.34 -6.86 -4.90
C ILE A 198 8.87 -8.29 -4.86
N ARG A 199 8.08 -9.28 -5.26
CA ARG A 199 8.51 -10.69 -5.30
C ARG A 199 9.70 -10.94 -6.23
N HIS A 200 9.91 -10.10 -7.24
CA HIS A 200 11.06 -10.21 -8.15
C HIS A 200 12.40 -9.74 -7.56
N LEU A 201 12.39 -9.16 -6.35
CA LEU A 201 13.62 -8.94 -5.59
C LEU A 201 14.27 -10.26 -5.19
N PHE A 202 13.47 -11.30 -4.94
CA PHE A 202 13.88 -12.59 -4.42
C PHE A 202 14.12 -13.54 -5.59
N VAL A 203 15.35 -14.00 -5.71
CA VAL A 203 15.77 -14.93 -6.75
C VAL A 203 16.60 -16.05 -6.12
N PRO A 204 16.59 -17.26 -6.69
CA PRO A 204 17.46 -18.35 -6.22
C PRO A 204 18.93 -17.99 -6.44
N ARG A 205 19.82 -18.68 -5.76
CA ARG A 205 21.26 -18.66 -6.10
C ARG A 205 21.46 -19.13 -7.53
N LYS A 206 22.61 -18.77 -8.09
CA LYS A 206 23.07 -19.35 -9.35
C LYS A 206 23.05 -20.88 -9.22
N ASP A 207 22.55 -21.54 -10.26
CA ASP A 207 22.42 -23.01 -10.36
C ASP A 207 21.38 -23.64 -9.39
N TYR A 208 20.50 -22.84 -8.78
CA TYR A 208 19.36 -23.28 -7.97
C TYR A 208 18.03 -22.79 -8.54
N ASN A 209 16.97 -23.52 -8.24
CA ASN A 209 15.61 -23.14 -8.59
C ASN A 209 14.79 -22.87 -7.32
N MET A 210 13.87 -21.92 -7.40
CA MET A 210 12.81 -21.79 -6.39
C MET A 210 11.67 -22.73 -6.75
N VAL A 211 11.27 -23.56 -5.78
CA VAL A 211 10.14 -24.48 -5.91
C VAL A 211 9.10 -24.06 -4.90
N ALA A 212 7.85 -23.93 -5.34
CA ALA A 212 6.70 -23.63 -4.49
C ALA A 212 5.86 -24.90 -4.34
N TYR A 213 5.58 -25.28 -3.10
CA TYR A 213 4.61 -26.31 -2.75
C TYR A 213 3.50 -25.68 -1.94
N ASP A 214 2.26 -25.94 -2.31
CA ASP A 214 1.09 -25.51 -1.57
C ASP A 214 0.19 -26.70 -1.28
N TYR A 215 -0.26 -26.81 -0.02
CA TYR A 215 -1.20 -27.84 0.40
C TYR A 215 -2.59 -27.24 0.40
N SER A 216 -3.49 -27.76 -0.40
CA SER A 216 -4.90 -27.36 -0.33
C SER A 216 -5.51 -27.81 1.01
N GLN A 217 -6.16 -26.89 1.72
CA GLN A 217 -6.98 -27.18 2.91
C GLN A 217 -6.26 -27.84 4.10
N MET A 218 -5.00 -27.54 4.35
CA MET A 218 -4.27 -28.11 5.50
C MET A 218 -4.88 -27.74 6.87
N GLU A 219 -5.68 -26.67 6.93
CA GLU A 219 -6.27 -26.12 8.17
C GLU A 219 -7.63 -26.76 8.54
N VAL A 220 -8.17 -27.63 7.73
CA VAL A 220 -9.54 -28.19 7.90
C VAL A 220 -9.54 -29.54 8.62
N ARG A 221 -8.42 -29.96 9.21
CA ARG A 221 -8.35 -31.27 9.90
C ARG A 221 -7.84 -31.13 11.32
#